data_5737f5cfe0097083383d980013384324
#
_entry.id   5737f5cfe0097083383d980013384324
#
_cell.length_a   1.000
_cell.length_b   1.000
_cell.length_c   1.000
_cell.angle_alpha   90.00
_cell.angle_beta   90.00
_cell.angle_gamma   90.00
#
_symmetry.space_group_name_H-M   'P 1'
#
loop_
_entity.id
_entity.type
_entity.pdbx_description
1 polymer ?
#
loop_
_entity_poly.entity_id
_entity_poly.type
_entity_poly.pdbx_seq_one_letter_code
_entity_poly.pdbx_strand_id
1 'polypeptide(L)'
;MKIFILFFMVLNALLAMDINTLKTEIKAIYLKEYKDLKLEIETINLEIPERFSHSLIISYELNPTNKLKKDGVVFLRLENEPNLRLPVRYSVIASMQAFKSISAIKKDENITANNTKKERVLFGALSNPLLEGAIDKVSAKHFIPPDTLLSVDKTQALIIVRKNDIITGVYEEGQISIEISLKALENGALHQIIQAKNLESNKILKAKVLSSSKAQIL
;
A
#
# COMPACT_ATOMS: atom_id res chain seq x y z
N MET A 1 4.95 -19.77 -8.69
CA MET A 1 5.53 -20.11 -7.37
C MET A 1 6.77 -19.23 -7.18
N LYS A 2 6.60 -18.03 -6.56
CA LYS A 2 7.72 -17.11 -6.31
C LYS A 2 8.38 -17.53 -5.01
N ILE A 3 9.61 -18.04 -5.12
CA ILE A 3 10.47 -18.35 -3.98
C ILE A 3 10.83 -17.02 -3.33
N PHE A 4 10.24 -16.75 -2.16
CA PHE A 4 10.67 -15.67 -1.28
C PHE A 4 12.00 -16.11 -0.66
N ILE A 5 13.11 -15.62 -1.21
CA ILE A 5 14.42 -15.71 -0.56
C ILE A 5 14.37 -14.77 0.63
N LEU A 6 14.22 -15.36 1.81
CA LEU A 6 14.31 -14.70 3.11
C LEU A 6 15.77 -14.23 3.26
N PHE A 7 16.02 -12.96 2.96
CA PHE A 7 17.33 -12.34 3.14
C PHE A 7 17.53 -12.13 4.65
N PHE A 8 18.20 -13.09 5.28
CA PHE A 8 18.74 -12.96 6.62
C PHE A 8 19.82 -11.88 6.58
N MET A 9 19.48 -10.64 6.92
CA MET A 9 20.47 -9.60 7.14
C MET A 9 21.10 -9.80 8.51
N VAL A 10 21.96 -10.82 8.63
CA VAL A 10 22.98 -10.87 9.68
C VAL A 10 24.08 -9.93 9.23
N LEU A 11 23.99 -8.66 9.61
CA LEU A 11 25.09 -7.74 9.46
C LEU A 11 26.15 -8.14 10.50
N ASN A 12 27.12 -8.99 10.12
CA ASN A 12 28.32 -9.22 10.92
C ASN A 12 29.14 -7.94 10.90
N ALA A 13 28.85 -6.98 11.78
CA ALA A 13 29.77 -5.91 12.08
C ALA A 13 30.93 -6.52 12.88
N LEU A 14 32.12 -6.58 12.27
CA LEU A 14 33.39 -6.95 12.91
C LEU A 14 33.84 -5.89 13.95
N LEU A 15 33.10 -4.81 14.12
CA LEU A 15 33.39 -3.71 15.06
C LEU A 15 32.20 -3.59 16.01
N ALA A 16 32.49 -3.63 17.30
CA ALA A 16 31.53 -3.33 18.35
C ALA A 16 30.97 -1.92 18.16
N MET A 17 29.66 -1.77 18.26
CA MET A 17 28.96 -0.51 18.06
C MET A 17 28.34 0.01 19.35
N ASP A 18 28.17 1.31 19.44
CA ASP A 18 27.41 1.94 20.52
C ASP A 18 25.89 2.00 20.21
N ILE A 19 25.12 2.41 21.21
CA ILE A 19 23.66 2.54 21.10
C ILE A 19 23.24 3.56 20.01
N ASN A 20 24.00 4.63 19.80
CA ASN A 20 23.68 5.67 18.82
C ASN A 20 23.89 5.17 17.40
N THR A 21 24.95 4.38 17.19
CA THR A 21 25.19 3.69 15.93
C THR A 21 24.06 2.71 15.62
N LEU A 22 23.63 1.91 16.61
CA LEU A 22 22.46 1.02 16.44
C LEU A 22 21.19 1.79 16.06
N LYS A 23 20.89 2.90 16.73
CA LYS A 23 19.73 3.76 16.35
C LYS A 23 19.84 4.26 14.92
N THR A 24 21.04 4.66 14.50
CA THR A 24 21.28 5.12 13.13
C THR A 24 21.05 4.02 12.09
N GLU A 25 21.49 2.79 12.38
CA GLU A 25 21.25 1.63 11.50
C GLU A 25 19.77 1.26 11.43
N ILE A 26 19.07 1.21 12.57
CA ILE A 26 17.62 1.00 12.60
C ILE A 26 16.91 2.08 11.78
N LYS A 27 17.29 3.36 11.94
CA LYS A 27 16.76 4.47 11.14
C LYS A 27 16.93 4.24 9.64
N ALA A 28 18.12 3.83 9.21
CA ALA A 28 18.40 3.55 7.80
C ALA A 28 17.53 2.41 7.25
N ILE A 29 17.32 1.34 8.05
CA ILE A 29 16.44 0.22 7.69
C ILE A 29 15.00 0.70 7.48
N TYR A 30 14.45 1.51 8.39
CA TYR A 30 13.09 2.05 8.26
C TYR A 30 12.94 2.97 7.04
N LEU A 31 13.89 3.86 6.80
CA LEU A 31 13.86 4.76 5.64
C LEU A 31 13.93 3.99 4.31
N LYS A 32 14.67 2.88 4.27
CA LYS A 32 14.74 2.00 3.10
C LYS A 32 13.44 1.22 2.88
N GLU A 33 12.90 0.63 3.94
CA GLU A 33 11.67 -0.19 3.88
C GLU A 33 10.45 0.66 3.50
N TYR A 34 10.35 1.86 4.06
CA TYR A 34 9.19 2.75 3.89
C TYR A 34 9.49 3.97 3.01
N LYS A 35 10.37 3.82 2.01
CA LYS A 35 10.75 4.91 1.08
C LYS A 35 9.55 5.62 0.45
N ASP A 36 8.50 4.87 0.10
CA ASP A 36 7.30 5.38 -0.57
C ASP A 36 6.38 6.20 0.37
N LEU A 37 6.54 6.04 1.68
CA LEU A 37 5.81 6.80 2.71
C LEU A 37 6.52 8.10 3.11
N LYS A 38 7.74 8.35 2.60
CA LYS A 38 8.53 9.54 2.90
C LYS A 38 8.59 9.80 4.41
N LEU A 39 9.07 8.77 5.15
CA LEU A 39 9.19 8.86 6.61
C LEU A 39 10.13 9.99 7.01
N GLU A 40 9.72 10.73 8.04
CA GLU A 40 10.59 11.63 8.81
C GLU A 40 10.67 11.09 10.25
N ILE A 41 11.81 10.44 10.55
CA ILE A 41 12.04 9.83 11.86
C ILE A 41 12.63 10.89 12.78
N GLU A 42 11.88 11.22 13.82
CA GLU A 42 12.28 12.15 14.88
C GLU A 42 13.26 11.47 15.85
N THR A 43 12.84 10.33 16.40
CA THR A 43 13.68 9.57 17.34
C THR A 43 13.36 8.08 17.32
N ILE A 44 14.35 7.29 17.75
CA ILE A 44 14.21 5.87 18.06
C ILE A 44 14.56 5.68 19.53
N ASN A 45 13.59 5.24 20.30
CA ASN A 45 13.77 4.90 21.71
C ASN A 45 14.10 3.42 21.83
N LEU A 46 15.07 3.09 22.68
CA LEU A 46 15.48 1.74 23.03
C LEU A 46 15.36 1.57 24.56
N GLU A 47 14.62 0.56 24.99
CA GLU A 47 14.46 0.24 26.43
C GLU A 47 15.57 -0.72 26.88
N ILE A 48 16.80 -0.21 26.97
CA ILE A 48 17.97 -0.98 27.41
C ILE A 48 18.02 -0.96 28.93
N PRO A 49 18.11 -2.14 29.61
CA PRO A 49 18.30 -2.18 31.06
C PRO A 49 19.56 -1.44 31.48
N GLU A 50 19.50 -0.69 32.59
CA GLU A 50 20.55 0.21 33.06
C GLU A 50 21.92 -0.47 33.16
N ARG A 51 21.97 -1.72 33.62
CA ARG A 51 23.20 -2.52 33.72
C ARG A 51 23.94 -2.72 32.40
N PHE A 52 23.25 -2.52 31.24
CA PHE A 52 23.81 -2.69 29.90
C PHE A 52 23.94 -1.37 29.14
N SER A 53 23.64 -0.23 29.78
CA SER A 53 23.61 1.09 29.11
C SER A 53 24.95 1.52 28.51
N HIS A 54 26.04 1.00 29.02
CA HIS A 54 27.41 1.29 28.55
C HIS A 54 28.08 0.12 27.82
N SER A 55 27.35 -0.97 27.59
CA SER A 55 27.89 -2.16 26.92
C SER A 55 27.97 -1.93 25.40
N LEU A 56 29.08 -2.38 24.81
CA LEU A 56 29.21 -2.41 23.36
C LEU A 56 28.41 -3.55 22.76
N ILE A 57 27.80 -3.30 21.60
CA ILE A 57 26.95 -4.24 20.88
C ILE A 57 27.80 -4.88 19.77
N ILE A 58 27.96 -6.19 19.80
CA ILE A 58 28.71 -6.93 18.79
C ILE A 58 27.82 -7.41 17.61
N SER A 59 26.53 -7.60 17.87
CA SER A 59 25.57 -7.88 16.81
C SER A 59 24.15 -7.56 17.26
N TYR A 60 23.25 -7.35 16.29
CA TYR A 60 21.84 -7.18 16.57
C TYR A 60 20.99 -7.93 15.52
N GLU A 61 19.78 -8.28 15.91
CA GLU A 61 18.78 -8.90 15.05
C GLU A 61 17.43 -8.23 15.27
N LEU A 62 16.91 -7.54 14.24
CA LEU A 62 15.52 -7.08 14.25
C LEU A 62 14.62 -8.29 14.01
N ASN A 63 13.53 -8.40 14.77
CA ASN A 63 12.61 -9.54 14.63
C ASN A 63 12.09 -9.62 13.18
N PRO A 64 12.40 -10.73 12.45
CA PRO A 64 12.12 -10.84 11.02
C PRO A 64 10.63 -11.10 10.70
N THR A 65 9.80 -11.33 11.71
CA THR A 65 8.39 -11.64 11.50
C THR A 65 7.61 -10.38 11.21
N ASN A 66 7.42 -10.10 9.92
CA ASN A 66 6.52 -9.09 9.37
C ASN A 66 7.09 -7.68 9.27
N LYS A 67 6.38 -6.86 8.49
CA LYS A 67 6.63 -5.43 8.29
C LYS A 67 7.05 -4.74 9.58
N LEU A 68 8.13 -4.00 9.53
CA LEU A 68 8.59 -3.17 10.63
C LEU A 68 7.44 -2.29 11.11
N LYS A 69 7.07 -2.42 12.38
CA LYS A 69 6.02 -1.63 13.01
C LYS A 69 6.67 -0.46 13.75
N LYS A 70 5.85 0.50 14.15
CA LYS A 70 6.33 1.62 14.99
C LYS A 70 6.97 1.13 16.31
N ASP A 71 6.52 -0.02 16.83
CA ASP A 71 7.05 -0.65 18.03
C ASP A 71 7.51 -2.08 17.70
N GLY A 72 8.63 -2.50 18.27
CA GLY A 72 9.19 -3.83 18.03
C GLY A 72 10.19 -4.27 19.06
N VAL A 73 10.84 -5.40 18.80
CA VAL A 73 11.93 -5.95 19.61
C VAL A 73 13.15 -6.14 18.73
N VAL A 74 14.29 -5.68 19.20
CA VAL A 74 15.61 -5.98 18.67
C VAL A 74 16.32 -6.90 19.66
N PHE A 75 16.96 -7.94 19.16
CA PHE A 75 17.78 -8.81 19.97
C PHE A 75 19.24 -8.38 19.85
N LEU A 76 19.87 -8.08 20.99
CA LEU A 76 21.25 -7.63 21.05
C LEU A 76 22.15 -8.75 21.58
N ARG A 77 23.40 -8.81 21.07
CA ARG A 77 24.51 -9.51 21.69
C ARG A 77 25.53 -8.47 22.11
N LEU A 78 25.99 -8.57 23.35
CA LEU A 78 26.87 -7.60 23.96
C LEU A 78 28.28 -8.17 24.11
N GLU A 79 29.29 -7.31 24.05
CA GLU A 79 30.70 -7.72 24.15
C GLU A 79 31.01 -8.41 25.49
N ASN A 80 30.48 -7.86 26.58
CA ASN A 80 30.67 -8.40 27.93
C ASN A 80 29.84 -9.65 28.25
N GLU A 81 28.79 -9.93 27.47
CA GLU A 81 27.92 -11.11 27.61
C GLU A 81 27.56 -11.69 26.21
N PRO A 82 28.52 -12.26 25.45
CA PRO A 82 28.32 -12.64 24.04
C PRO A 82 27.33 -13.78 23.85
N ASN A 83 27.10 -14.60 24.88
CA ASN A 83 26.12 -15.70 24.86
C ASN A 83 24.69 -15.25 25.22
N LEU A 84 24.51 -14.07 25.77
CA LEU A 84 23.20 -13.52 26.10
C LEU A 84 22.57 -12.95 24.83
N ARG A 85 21.37 -13.44 24.50
CA ARG A 85 20.50 -12.82 23.49
C ARG A 85 19.52 -11.90 24.20
N LEU A 86 19.90 -10.63 24.36
CA LEU A 86 19.13 -9.63 25.12
C LEU A 86 17.99 -9.08 24.26
N PRO A 87 16.72 -9.33 24.63
CA PRO A 87 15.59 -8.68 23.96
C PRO A 87 15.43 -7.24 24.45
N VAL A 88 15.48 -6.29 23.55
CA VAL A 88 15.29 -4.86 23.83
C VAL A 88 14.09 -4.35 23.04
N ARG A 89 13.12 -3.76 23.73
CA ARG A 89 12.01 -3.08 23.07
C ARG A 89 12.50 -1.79 22.45
N TYR A 90 11.95 -1.47 21.29
CA TYR A 90 12.18 -0.19 20.66
C TYR A 90 10.88 0.42 20.15
N SER A 91 10.85 1.75 20.07
CA SER A 91 9.78 2.51 19.43
C SER A 91 10.35 3.54 18.48
N VAL A 92 9.70 3.69 17.32
CA VAL A 92 10.05 4.67 16.29
C VAL A 92 9.01 5.78 16.32
N ILE A 93 9.45 6.97 16.70
CA ILE A 93 8.65 8.20 16.63
C ILE A 93 8.95 8.85 15.29
N ALA A 94 7.96 8.83 14.41
CA ALA A 94 8.09 9.32 13.05
C ALA A 94 6.77 9.86 12.53
N SER A 95 6.83 10.70 11.51
CA SER A 95 5.70 11.05 10.66
C SER A 95 5.86 10.44 9.28
N MET A 96 4.72 10.20 8.61
CA MET A 96 4.68 9.69 7.24
C MET A 96 3.74 10.51 6.38
N GLN A 97 3.97 10.52 5.07
CA GLN A 97 3.05 11.11 4.11
C GLN A 97 1.87 10.16 3.88
N ALA A 98 0.66 10.66 4.00
CA ALA A 98 -0.59 9.98 3.68
C ALA A 98 -1.47 10.87 2.79
N PHE A 99 -2.52 10.27 2.22
CA PHE A 99 -3.56 11.01 1.49
C PHE A 99 -4.84 11.05 2.31
N LYS A 100 -5.54 12.16 2.20
CA LYS A 100 -6.80 12.44 2.88
C LYS A 100 -7.80 12.97 1.89
N SER A 101 -9.07 12.56 2.01
CA SER A 101 -10.16 13.09 1.17
C SER A 101 -10.41 14.56 1.50
N ILE A 102 -10.56 15.41 0.48
CA ILE A 102 -10.94 16.82 0.63
C ILE A 102 -12.46 16.94 0.79
N SER A 103 -13.20 16.13 0.03
CA SER A 103 -14.66 16.06 0.01
C SER A 103 -15.12 14.62 0.16
N ALA A 104 -16.42 14.40 0.30
CA ALA A 104 -17.01 13.08 0.25
C ALA A 104 -16.72 12.42 -1.12
N ILE A 105 -16.25 11.17 -1.10
CA ILE A 105 -16.02 10.36 -2.31
C ILE A 105 -17.06 9.24 -2.30
N LYS A 106 -17.90 9.18 -3.33
CA LYS A 106 -18.94 8.17 -3.45
C LYS A 106 -18.34 6.81 -3.81
N LYS A 107 -19.07 5.74 -3.51
CA LYS A 107 -18.72 4.41 -4.03
C LYS A 107 -18.54 4.48 -5.55
N ASP A 108 -17.53 3.78 -6.07
CA ASP A 108 -17.15 3.72 -7.49
C ASP A 108 -16.62 5.05 -8.08
N GLU A 109 -16.55 6.12 -7.29
CA GLU A 109 -15.93 7.37 -7.71
C GLU A 109 -14.40 7.22 -7.71
N ASN A 110 -13.75 7.80 -8.73
CA ASN A 110 -12.31 7.72 -8.87
C ASN A 110 -11.62 8.59 -7.81
N ILE A 111 -10.60 8.03 -7.19
CA ILE A 111 -9.74 8.76 -6.23
C ILE A 111 -8.68 9.49 -7.04
N THR A 112 -8.76 10.81 -7.05
CA THR A 112 -7.96 11.69 -7.91
C THR A 112 -7.22 12.74 -7.10
N ALA A 113 -6.26 13.41 -7.74
CA ALA A 113 -5.59 14.55 -7.14
C ALA A 113 -6.56 15.70 -6.77
N ASN A 114 -7.73 15.79 -7.45
CA ASN A 114 -8.71 16.86 -7.20
C ASN A 114 -9.58 16.62 -5.96
N ASN A 115 -9.78 15.36 -5.54
CA ASN A 115 -10.59 15.03 -4.37
C ASN A 115 -9.76 14.54 -3.17
N THR A 116 -8.43 14.66 -3.27
CA THR A 116 -7.50 14.26 -2.22
C THR A 116 -6.42 15.32 -1.96
N LYS A 117 -5.90 15.33 -0.75
CA LYS A 117 -4.72 16.14 -0.37
C LYS A 117 -3.69 15.28 0.34
N LYS A 118 -2.42 15.69 0.23
CA LYS A 118 -1.33 15.12 1.03
C LYS A 118 -1.38 15.69 2.44
N GLU A 119 -1.17 14.84 3.43
CA GLU A 119 -1.09 15.24 4.83
C GLU A 119 -0.01 14.42 5.53
N ARG A 120 0.71 15.02 6.46
CA ARG A 120 1.64 14.28 7.32
C ARG A 120 0.91 13.81 8.56
N VAL A 121 1.03 12.52 8.83
CA VAL A 121 0.41 11.86 9.98
C VAL A 121 1.46 11.05 10.74
N LEU A 122 1.15 10.69 11.98
CA LEU A 122 2.03 9.83 12.77
C LEU A 122 2.22 8.48 12.09
N PHE A 123 3.45 7.98 12.07
CA PHE A 123 3.75 6.65 11.58
C PHE A 123 3.00 5.60 12.42
N GLY A 124 2.30 4.71 11.76
CA GLY A 124 1.42 3.73 12.41
C GLY A 124 -0.04 4.19 12.60
N ALA A 125 -0.38 5.45 12.29
CA ALA A 125 -1.78 5.90 12.30
C ALA A 125 -2.65 5.16 11.27
N LEU A 126 -2.03 4.60 10.24
CA LEU A 126 -2.69 3.85 9.18
C LEU A 126 -1.86 2.61 8.83
N SER A 127 -2.49 1.44 8.84
CA SER A 127 -1.79 0.16 8.60
C SER A 127 -1.36 -0.03 7.15
N ASN A 128 -2.12 0.49 6.19
CA ASN A 128 -1.90 0.30 4.76
C ASN A 128 -2.29 1.57 3.98
N PRO A 129 -1.50 2.66 4.10
CA PRO A 129 -1.82 3.94 3.47
C PRO A 129 -1.84 3.82 1.94
N LEU A 130 -2.73 4.59 1.31
CA LEU A 130 -2.75 4.74 -0.13
C LEU A 130 -1.51 5.54 -0.57
N LEU A 131 -0.72 4.97 -1.47
CA LEU A 131 0.50 5.59 -1.98
C LEU A 131 0.19 6.58 -3.11
N GLU A 132 1.09 7.54 -3.33
CA GLU A 132 0.97 8.56 -4.39
C GLU A 132 0.78 7.94 -5.77
N GLY A 133 1.48 6.85 -6.08
CA GLY A 133 1.37 6.16 -7.35
C GLY A 133 0.04 5.46 -7.62
N ALA A 134 -0.86 5.39 -6.63
CA ALA A 134 -2.21 4.84 -6.77
C ALA A 134 -3.28 5.91 -7.01
N ILE A 135 -2.97 7.20 -6.78
CA ILE A 135 -3.88 8.30 -7.12
C ILE A 135 -4.11 8.30 -8.64
N ASP A 136 -5.33 8.57 -9.08
CA ASP A 136 -5.83 8.47 -10.46
C ASP A 136 -5.86 7.04 -11.05
N LYS A 137 -5.53 6.00 -10.23
CA LYS A 137 -5.51 4.59 -10.68
C LYS A 137 -6.44 3.67 -9.91
N VAL A 138 -7.17 4.20 -8.95
CA VAL A 138 -8.12 3.44 -8.13
C VAL A 138 -9.43 4.20 -7.95
N SER A 139 -10.49 3.47 -7.60
CA SER A 139 -11.79 4.03 -7.24
C SER A 139 -12.14 3.68 -5.80
N ALA A 140 -13.04 4.43 -5.18
CA ALA A 140 -13.54 4.15 -3.86
C ALA A 140 -14.40 2.88 -3.86
N LYS A 141 -14.08 1.94 -2.98
CA LYS A 141 -14.83 0.70 -2.80
C LYS A 141 -16.14 0.91 -2.07
N HIS A 142 -16.17 1.89 -1.18
CA HIS A 142 -17.30 2.30 -0.38
C HIS A 142 -17.35 3.83 -0.32
N PHE A 143 -18.41 4.39 0.25
CA PHE A 143 -18.45 5.81 0.55
C PHE A 143 -17.33 6.20 1.53
N ILE A 144 -16.59 7.25 1.18
CA ILE A 144 -15.52 7.81 2.00
C ILE A 144 -15.96 9.22 2.42
N PRO A 145 -16.14 9.48 3.72
CA PRO A 145 -16.46 10.82 4.22
C PRO A 145 -15.34 11.82 3.91
N PRO A 146 -15.65 13.12 3.92
CA PRO A 146 -14.62 14.17 3.90
C PRO A 146 -13.63 13.96 5.04
N ASP A 147 -12.43 14.49 4.87
CA ASP A 147 -11.39 14.53 5.90
C ASP A 147 -10.93 13.15 6.43
N THR A 148 -11.09 12.11 5.58
CA THR A 148 -10.76 10.73 5.91
C THR A 148 -9.41 10.33 5.33
N LEU A 149 -8.54 9.72 6.14
CA LEU A 149 -7.29 9.10 5.67
C LEU A 149 -7.59 7.93 4.74
N LEU A 150 -6.89 7.91 3.61
CA LEU A 150 -7.06 6.91 2.56
C LEU A 150 -6.12 5.74 2.76
N SER A 151 -6.69 4.54 2.74
CA SER A 151 -5.99 3.25 2.83
C SER A 151 -6.39 2.36 1.66
N VAL A 152 -5.54 1.40 1.33
CA VAL A 152 -5.75 0.48 0.20
C VAL A 152 -7.05 -0.32 0.34
N ASP A 153 -7.43 -0.69 1.55
CA ASP A 153 -8.67 -1.43 1.85
C ASP A 153 -9.96 -0.67 1.49
N LYS A 154 -9.89 0.68 1.42
CA LYS A 154 -11.00 1.55 0.98
C LYS A 154 -11.09 1.67 -0.53
N THR A 155 -10.18 1.06 -1.29
CA THR A 155 -10.06 1.21 -2.72
C THR A 155 -10.40 -0.07 -3.48
N GLN A 156 -10.67 0.07 -4.76
CA GLN A 156 -10.86 -1.00 -5.74
C GLN A 156 -10.23 -0.59 -7.08
N ALA A 157 -10.25 -1.51 -8.05
CA ALA A 157 -9.78 -1.22 -9.39
C ALA A 157 -10.49 0.02 -9.98
N LEU A 158 -9.75 0.81 -10.78
CA LEU A 158 -10.26 2.02 -11.40
C LEU A 158 -11.51 1.74 -12.24
N ILE A 159 -12.60 2.41 -11.94
CA ILE A 159 -13.82 2.37 -12.74
C ILE A 159 -13.62 3.24 -13.97
N ILE A 160 -13.66 2.62 -15.15
CA ILE A 160 -13.43 3.29 -16.43
C ILE A 160 -14.68 3.34 -17.32
N VAL A 161 -15.68 2.49 -17.03
CA VAL A 161 -17.01 2.54 -17.63
C VAL A 161 -18.01 2.80 -16.53
N ARG A 162 -18.90 3.77 -16.70
CA ARG A 162 -19.93 4.10 -15.73
C ARG A 162 -21.30 3.60 -16.19
N LYS A 163 -22.18 3.33 -15.25
CA LYS A 163 -23.58 3.05 -15.54
C LYS A 163 -24.18 4.18 -16.38
N ASN A 164 -24.86 3.81 -17.44
CA ASN A 164 -25.44 4.65 -18.50
C ASN A 164 -24.46 5.15 -19.58
N ASP A 165 -23.16 4.87 -19.49
CA ASP A 165 -22.25 5.17 -20.57
C ASP A 165 -22.64 4.40 -21.85
N ILE A 166 -22.47 5.03 -22.98
CA ILE A 166 -22.58 4.41 -24.29
C ILE A 166 -21.19 3.95 -24.70
N ILE A 167 -21.04 2.66 -24.95
CA ILE A 167 -19.79 2.02 -25.32
C ILE A 167 -19.99 1.15 -26.57
N THR A 168 -18.90 0.90 -27.30
CA THR A 168 -18.90 -0.02 -28.44
C THR A 168 -18.71 -1.46 -27.94
N GLY A 169 -19.70 -2.30 -28.16
CA GLY A 169 -19.60 -3.74 -27.98
C GLY A 169 -19.04 -4.39 -29.23
N VAL A 170 -17.99 -5.20 -29.06
CA VAL A 170 -17.34 -5.93 -30.15
C VAL A 170 -17.58 -7.42 -29.96
N TYR A 171 -18.09 -8.08 -30.96
CA TYR A 171 -18.17 -9.53 -31.06
C TYR A 171 -17.25 -10.02 -32.17
N GLU A 172 -16.37 -10.95 -31.87
CA GLU A 172 -15.39 -11.50 -32.80
C GLU A 172 -15.53 -13.01 -32.85
N GLU A 173 -15.75 -13.56 -34.06
CA GLU A 173 -15.82 -15.01 -34.31
C GLU A 173 -15.08 -15.32 -35.63
N GLY A 174 -13.94 -15.96 -35.55
CA GLY A 174 -13.08 -16.24 -36.70
C GLY A 174 -12.62 -14.94 -37.40
N GLN A 175 -13.07 -14.72 -38.63
CA GLN A 175 -12.78 -13.53 -39.42
C GLN A 175 -13.90 -12.47 -39.39
N ILE A 176 -14.96 -12.73 -38.64
CA ILE A 176 -16.11 -11.85 -38.53
C ILE A 176 -15.94 -10.98 -37.28
N SER A 177 -16.01 -9.67 -37.45
CA SER A 177 -16.07 -8.70 -36.36
C SER A 177 -17.33 -7.85 -36.51
N ILE A 178 -18.14 -7.80 -35.45
CA ILE A 178 -19.38 -7.01 -35.41
C ILE A 178 -19.27 -6.01 -34.29
N GLU A 179 -19.53 -4.74 -34.61
CA GLU A 179 -19.59 -3.66 -33.63
C GLU A 179 -21.04 -3.19 -33.44
N ILE A 180 -21.46 -3.05 -32.17
CA ILE A 180 -22.79 -2.57 -31.80
C ILE A 180 -22.72 -1.55 -30.69
N SER A 181 -23.71 -0.66 -30.61
CA SER A 181 -23.82 0.31 -29.51
C SER A 181 -24.46 -0.33 -28.29
N LEU A 182 -23.76 -0.27 -27.19
CA LEU A 182 -24.19 -0.78 -25.88
C LEU A 182 -24.35 0.34 -24.87
N LYS A 183 -25.40 0.30 -24.06
CA LYS A 183 -25.53 1.12 -22.86
C LYS A 183 -25.15 0.28 -21.64
N ALA A 184 -24.10 0.70 -20.89
CA ALA A 184 -23.69 0.04 -19.67
C ALA A 184 -24.79 0.12 -18.60
N LEU A 185 -25.14 -1.01 -17.97
CA LEU A 185 -26.15 -1.08 -16.91
C LEU A 185 -25.52 -1.00 -15.52
N GLU A 186 -24.21 -1.18 -15.43
CA GLU A 186 -23.42 -1.12 -14.20
C GLU A 186 -22.04 -0.53 -14.46
N ASN A 187 -21.35 -0.12 -13.37
CA ASN A 187 -20.00 0.38 -13.46
C ASN A 187 -19.02 -0.78 -13.76
N GLY A 188 -17.92 -0.49 -14.48
CA GLY A 188 -16.93 -1.49 -14.84
C GLY A 188 -15.50 -1.00 -14.77
N ALA A 189 -14.63 -1.81 -14.18
CA ALA A 189 -13.19 -1.68 -14.28
C ALA A 189 -12.65 -2.43 -15.51
N LEU A 190 -11.39 -2.17 -15.87
CA LEU A 190 -10.71 -2.88 -16.96
C LEU A 190 -10.81 -4.41 -16.75
N HIS A 191 -11.19 -5.14 -17.79
CA HIS A 191 -11.40 -6.59 -17.85
C HIS A 191 -12.56 -7.12 -16.98
N GLN A 192 -13.30 -6.27 -16.31
CA GLN A 192 -14.50 -6.67 -15.59
C GLN A 192 -15.62 -7.00 -16.58
N ILE A 193 -16.42 -8.04 -16.27
CA ILE A 193 -17.64 -8.38 -17.03
C ILE A 193 -18.78 -7.56 -16.44
N ILE A 194 -19.47 -6.82 -17.28
CA ILE A 194 -20.62 -5.99 -16.95
C ILE A 194 -21.84 -6.39 -17.77
N GLN A 195 -23.02 -6.07 -17.28
CA GLN A 195 -24.23 -6.09 -18.07
C GLN A 195 -24.35 -4.81 -18.88
N ALA A 196 -24.67 -4.97 -20.17
CA ALA A 196 -24.92 -3.86 -21.07
C ALA A 196 -26.12 -4.14 -21.97
N LYS A 197 -26.85 -3.09 -22.30
CA LYS A 197 -28.05 -3.15 -23.14
C LYS A 197 -27.70 -2.76 -24.56
N ASN A 198 -27.96 -3.62 -25.53
CA ASN A 198 -27.90 -3.28 -26.94
C ASN A 198 -28.98 -2.22 -27.24
N LEU A 199 -28.59 -1.08 -27.82
CA LEU A 199 -29.50 0.04 -28.06
C LEU A 199 -30.48 -0.21 -29.21
N GLU A 200 -30.16 -1.11 -30.16
CA GLU A 200 -31.02 -1.45 -31.30
C GLU A 200 -32.02 -2.53 -30.92
N SER A 201 -31.54 -3.68 -30.41
CA SER A 201 -32.38 -4.84 -30.11
C SER A 201 -33.02 -4.80 -28.71
N ASN A 202 -32.61 -3.87 -27.85
CA ASN A 202 -32.97 -3.76 -26.42
C ASN A 202 -32.58 -5.00 -25.58
N LYS A 203 -31.80 -5.95 -26.09
CA LYS A 203 -31.34 -7.14 -25.36
C LYS A 203 -30.23 -6.79 -24.39
N ILE A 204 -30.22 -7.45 -23.22
CA ILE A 204 -29.15 -7.36 -22.23
C ILE A 204 -28.11 -8.43 -22.56
N LEU A 205 -26.87 -8.01 -22.64
CA LEU A 205 -25.69 -8.83 -22.95
C LEU A 205 -24.66 -8.72 -21.84
N LYS A 206 -23.81 -9.72 -21.70
CA LYS A 206 -22.60 -9.65 -20.88
C LYS A 206 -21.47 -9.15 -21.77
N ALA A 207 -20.72 -8.19 -21.27
CA ALA A 207 -19.62 -7.58 -22.00
C ALA A 207 -18.40 -7.39 -21.08
N LYS A 208 -17.22 -7.78 -21.54
CA LYS A 208 -15.94 -7.60 -20.84
C LYS A 208 -15.36 -6.25 -21.23
N VAL A 209 -15.15 -5.39 -20.27
CA VAL A 209 -14.59 -4.04 -20.49
C VAL A 209 -13.16 -4.13 -21.03
N LEU A 210 -12.90 -3.52 -22.18
CA LEU A 210 -11.57 -3.43 -22.79
C LEU A 210 -10.95 -2.03 -22.66
N SER A 211 -11.80 -1.00 -22.64
CA SER A 211 -11.40 0.40 -22.42
C SER A 211 -12.58 1.20 -21.89
N SER A 212 -12.42 2.49 -21.69
CA SER A 212 -13.51 3.40 -21.28
C SER A 212 -14.65 3.50 -22.33
N SER A 213 -14.40 3.10 -23.58
CA SER A 213 -15.36 3.20 -24.69
C SER A 213 -15.61 1.88 -25.41
N LYS A 214 -14.95 0.75 -25.04
CA LYS A 214 -15.02 -0.52 -25.78
C LYS A 214 -15.13 -1.70 -24.85
N ALA A 215 -15.99 -2.65 -25.20
CA ALA A 215 -16.14 -3.91 -24.48
C ALA A 215 -16.33 -5.09 -25.45
N GLN A 216 -15.82 -6.26 -25.08
CA GLN A 216 -16.01 -7.53 -25.81
C GLN A 216 -17.32 -8.16 -25.36
N ILE A 217 -18.17 -8.51 -26.30
CA ILE A 217 -19.41 -9.25 -26.05
C ILE A 217 -19.05 -10.73 -25.82
N LEU A 218 -19.69 -11.35 -24.81
CA LEU A 218 -19.44 -12.73 -24.39
C LEU A 218 -20.58 -13.63 -24.84
#